data_ced7d1c1867357a8952d979c1be36b9d
#
_entry.id   ced7d1c1867357a8952d979c1be36b9d
#
_cell.length_a   1.000
_cell.length_b   1.000
_cell.length_c   1.000
_cell.angle_alpha   90.00
_cell.angle_beta   90.00
_cell.angle_gamma   90.00
#
_symmetry.space_group_name_H-M   'P 1'
#
loop_
_entity.id
_entity.type
_entity.pdbx_description
1 polymer ?
#
loop_
_entity_poly.entity_id
_entity_poly.type
_entity_poly.pdbx_seq_one_letter_code
_entity_poly.pdbx_strand_id
1 'polypeptide(L)'
;MSAAFVLKEQTLVPTDDWIDDCNAWSIAATLNTDAYCNLATLIFAKITNMIAKYHKNCQSDVQELWSELQDWRQYRPTQVLPLIRTEAHQRSPFPIVVHTDSSSVCGNTFYHAGAILLLQTKHVCCDEAETGADVHNTIWHARELCGISTTNASHSSWVNQVQLLYIAGQAFGCGSGMQQNVSRLPDESDGADVCYAAEKLAILKHLAKIERETGWKTSNRAADLRRLWELE
;
A
#
# COMPACT_ATOMS: atom_id res chain seq x y z
N MET A 1 -15.13 -1.08 -0.32
CA MET A 1 -13.83 -1.32 0.34
C MET A 1 -13.33 -0.12 1.14
N SER A 2 -13.20 1.06 0.56
CA SER A 2 -12.67 2.24 1.28
C SER A 2 -13.44 2.58 2.57
N ALA A 3 -14.77 2.50 2.56
CA ALA A 3 -15.59 2.75 3.74
C ALA A 3 -15.37 1.69 4.83
N ALA A 4 -15.32 0.41 4.46
CA ALA A 4 -15.10 -0.70 5.38
C ALA A 4 -13.79 -0.55 6.15
N PHE A 5 -12.69 -0.20 5.46
CA PHE A 5 -11.41 0.03 6.12
C PHE A 5 -11.47 1.18 7.14
N VAL A 6 -12.10 2.30 6.78
CA VAL A 6 -12.20 3.48 7.65
C VAL A 6 -13.02 3.20 8.91
N LEU A 7 -14.12 2.48 8.73
CA LEU A 7 -15.04 2.14 9.83
C LEU A 7 -14.57 0.91 10.63
N LYS A 8 -13.49 0.25 10.19
CA LYS A 8 -13.04 -1.07 10.71
C LYS A 8 -14.16 -2.11 10.66
N GLU A 9 -14.95 -2.07 9.60
CA GLU A 9 -16.04 -2.98 9.32
C GLU A 9 -15.67 -3.91 8.17
N GLN A 10 -16.40 -5.01 8.03
CA GLN A 10 -16.24 -5.92 6.90
C GLN A 10 -16.70 -5.27 5.60
N THR A 11 -16.19 -5.75 4.48
CA THR A 11 -16.67 -5.35 3.15
C THR A 11 -18.12 -5.74 2.98
N LEU A 12 -18.90 -4.88 2.31
CA LEU A 12 -20.33 -5.13 2.07
C LEU A 12 -20.58 -6.33 1.16
N VAL A 13 -19.62 -6.66 0.31
CA VAL A 13 -19.71 -7.82 -0.59
C VAL A 13 -18.85 -8.94 -0.01
N PRO A 14 -19.40 -10.16 0.17
CA PRO A 14 -18.64 -11.32 0.64
C PRO A 14 -17.46 -11.61 -0.31
N THR A 15 -16.26 -11.77 0.24
CA THR A 15 -15.07 -12.05 -0.57
C THR A 15 -15.09 -13.45 -1.17
N ASP A 16 -15.77 -14.37 -0.52
CA ASP A 16 -15.85 -15.79 -0.89
C ASP A 16 -16.65 -16.02 -2.19
N ASP A 17 -17.54 -15.07 -2.53
CA ASP A 17 -18.37 -15.13 -3.73
C ASP A 17 -17.74 -14.46 -4.96
N TRP A 18 -16.57 -13.85 -4.82
CA TRP A 18 -16.02 -13.00 -5.88
C TRP A 18 -15.27 -13.75 -6.97
N ILE A 19 -14.57 -14.80 -6.62
CA ILE A 19 -13.75 -15.57 -7.56
C ILE A 19 -13.67 -17.02 -7.04
N ASP A 20 -14.14 -18.00 -7.83
CA ASP A 20 -13.94 -19.41 -7.56
C ASP A 20 -12.46 -19.75 -7.60
N ASP A 21 -11.92 -20.34 -6.55
CA ASP A 21 -10.58 -21.00 -6.39
C ASP A 21 -9.43 -20.53 -7.32
N CYS A 22 -9.39 -19.25 -7.69
CA CYS A 22 -8.37 -18.72 -8.58
C CYS A 22 -7.14 -18.29 -7.79
N ASN A 23 -6.04 -19.01 -7.97
CA ASN A 23 -4.73 -18.57 -7.50
C ASN A 23 -4.01 -17.69 -8.54
N ALA A 24 -3.01 -16.93 -8.08
CA ALA A 24 -2.26 -15.99 -8.92
C ALA A 24 -1.64 -16.65 -10.16
N TRP A 25 -1.15 -17.88 -10.02
CA TRP A 25 -0.52 -18.63 -11.11
C TRP A 25 -1.54 -18.97 -12.21
N SER A 26 -2.71 -19.48 -11.86
CA SER A 26 -3.73 -19.87 -12.85
C SER A 26 -4.27 -18.66 -13.62
N ILE A 27 -4.51 -17.53 -12.94
CA ILE A 27 -4.96 -16.30 -13.60
C ILE A 27 -3.85 -15.71 -14.48
N ALA A 28 -2.59 -15.73 -14.04
CA ALA A 28 -1.45 -15.28 -14.84
C ALA A 28 -1.37 -16.04 -16.18
N ALA A 29 -1.65 -17.34 -16.15
CA ALA A 29 -1.65 -18.19 -17.35
C ALA A 29 -2.72 -17.79 -18.39
N THR A 30 -3.81 -17.12 -17.98
CA THR A 30 -4.85 -16.65 -18.91
C THR A 30 -4.46 -15.41 -19.70
N LEU A 31 -3.37 -14.73 -19.34
CA LEU A 31 -2.93 -13.44 -19.89
C LEU A 31 -3.97 -12.32 -19.78
N ASN A 32 -4.98 -12.48 -18.94
CA ASN A 32 -5.99 -11.46 -18.68
C ASN A 32 -5.48 -10.51 -17.57
N THR A 33 -4.90 -9.39 -17.98
CA THR A 33 -4.33 -8.38 -17.08
C THR A 33 -5.35 -7.83 -16.09
N ASP A 34 -6.57 -7.58 -16.52
CA ASP A 34 -7.63 -7.02 -15.65
C ASP A 34 -8.01 -8.03 -14.55
N ALA A 35 -8.23 -9.31 -14.93
CA ALA A 35 -8.52 -10.36 -13.97
C ALA A 35 -7.37 -10.53 -12.96
N TYR A 36 -6.13 -10.48 -13.43
CA TYR A 36 -4.96 -10.57 -12.58
C TYR A 36 -4.86 -9.40 -11.59
N CYS A 37 -5.09 -8.18 -12.04
CA CYS A 37 -5.07 -6.99 -11.19
C CYS A 37 -6.23 -6.97 -10.20
N ASN A 38 -7.41 -7.48 -10.60
CA ASN A 38 -8.56 -7.64 -9.71
C ASN A 38 -8.30 -8.61 -8.56
N LEU A 39 -7.45 -9.62 -8.74
CA LEU A 39 -7.02 -10.50 -7.67
C LEU A 39 -6.32 -9.74 -6.53
N ALA A 40 -5.47 -8.76 -6.82
CA ALA A 40 -4.87 -7.92 -5.77
C ALA A 40 -5.92 -7.16 -4.96
N THR A 41 -7.00 -6.71 -5.64
CA THR A 41 -8.14 -6.05 -5.00
C THR A 41 -8.90 -7.00 -4.08
N LEU A 42 -9.07 -8.26 -4.48
CA LEU A 42 -9.69 -9.31 -3.67
C LEU A 42 -8.84 -9.63 -2.44
N ILE A 43 -7.53 -9.84 -2.62
CA ILE A 43 -6.60 -10.10 -1.51
C ILE A 43 -6.64 -8.93 -0.50
N PHE A 44 -6.63 -7.69 -0.98
CA PHE A 44 -6.77 -6.51 -0.12
C PHE A 44 -8.11 -6.49 0.63
N ALA A 45 -9.21 -6.92 0.01
CA ALA A 45 -10.51 -7.04 0.67
C ALA A 45 -10.49 -8.12 1.77
N LYS A 46 -9.87 -9.28 1.52
CA LYS A 46 -9.66 -10.34 2.54
C LYS A 46 -8.85 -9.79 3.73
N ILE A 47 -7.75 -9.06 3.46
CA ILE A 47 -6.93 -8.42 4.50
C ILE A 47 -7.78 -7.44 5.33
N THR A 48 -8.57 -6.59 4.67
CA THR A 48 -9.46 -5.63 5.36
C THR A 48 -10.48 -6.34 6.23
N ASN A 49 -11.09 -7.42 5.74
CA ASN A 49 -12.05 -8.24 6.49
C ASN A 49 -11.39 -8.94 7.69
N MET A 50 -10.18 -9.48 7.50
CA MET A 50 -9.40 -10.05 8.59
C MET A 50 -9.16 -9.00 9.70
N ILE A 51 -8.70 -7.80 9.34
CA ILE A 51 -8.44 -6.72 10.32
C ILE A 51 -9.73 -6.29 11.02
N ALA A 52 -10.85 -6.22 10.32
CA ALA A 52 -12.15 -5.87 10.91
C ALA A 52 -12.67 -6.91 11.91
N LYS A 53 -12.33 -8.19 11.70
CA LYS A 53 -12.66 -9.31 12.63
C LYS A 53 -11.74 -9.37 13.86
N TYR A 54 -10.88 -8.39 14.08
CA TYR A 54 -9.71 -8.40 14.98
C TYR A 54 -10.00 -8.52 16.48
N HIS A 55 -10.77 -9.50 16.90
CA HIS A 55 -10.74 -9.95 18.31
C HIS A 55 -10.08 -11.32 18.54
N LYS A 56 -9.68 -12.03 17.48
CA LYS A 56 -9.10 -13.38 17.52
C LYS A 56 -8.18 -13.70 16.33
N ASN A 57 -7.34 -12.78 15.87
CA ASN A 57 -6.49 -13.12 14.72
C ASN A 57 -5.50 -14.20 15.08
N CYS A 58 -5.61 -15.29 14.36
CA CYS A 58 -4.60 -16.32 14.35
C CYS A 58 -3.41 -15.85 13.51
N GLN A 59 -2.21 -16.02 13.98
CA GLN A 59 -0.98 -15.77 13.20
C GLN A 59 -1.01 -16.50 11.84
N SER A 60 -1.70 -17.64 11.77
CA SER A 60 -1.89 -18.40 10.53
C SER A 60 -2.60 -17.59 9.45
N ASP A 61 -3.66 -16.83 9.79
CA ASP A 61 -4.45 -16.07 8.81
C ASP A 61 -3.62 -14.94 8.18
N VAL A 62 -2.79 -14.29 9.00
CA VAL A 62 -1.86 -13.25 8.52
C VAL A 62 -0.81 -13.85 7.59
N GLN A 63 -0.25 -15.00 7.96
CA GLN A 63 0.79 -15.67 7.16
C GLN A 63 0.24 -16.21 5.85
N GLU A 64 -0.98 -16.74 5.84
CA GLU A 64 -1.66 -17.20 4.63
C GLU A 64 -1.91 -16.04 3.67
N LEU A 65 -2.49 -14.92 4.15
CA LEU A 65 -2.72 -13.73 3.33
C LEU A 65 -1.41 -13.08 2.85
N TRP A 66 -0.35 -13.15 3.66
CA TRP A 66 0.97 -12.70 3.24
C TRP A 66 1.51 -13.54 2.09
N SER A 67 1.41 -14.88 2.21
CA SER A 67 1.82 -15.80 1.14
C SER A 67 1.03 -15.54 -0.14
N GLU A 68 -0.30 -15.43 -0.06
CA GLU A 68 -1.17 -15.13 -1.21
C GLU A 68 -0.78 -13.80 -1.88
N LEU A 69 -0.43 -12.80 -1.09
CA LEU A 69 0.00 -11.49 -1.59
C LEU A 69 1.39 -11.56 -2.26
N GLN A 70 2.32 -12.37 -1.71
CA GLN A 70 3.64 -12.57 -2.33
C GLN A 70 3.55 -13.41 -3.62
N ASP A 71 2.68 -14.40 -3.66
CA ASP A 71 2.39 -15.16 -4.88
C ASP A 71 1.87 -14.24 -5.98
N TRP A 72 0.95 -13.32 -5.65
CA TRP A 72 0.50 -12.31 -6.60
C TRP A 72 1.67 -11.48 -7.14
N ARG A 73 2.60 -11.06 -6.31
CA ARG A 73 3.79 -10.32 -6.74
C ARG A 73 4.71 -11.16 -7.64
N GLN A 74 4.92 -12.41 -7.28
CA GLN A 74 5.87 -13.32 -7.95
C GLN A 74 5.40 -13.70 -9.35
N TYR A 75 4.11 -13.99 -9.51
CA TYR A 75 3.53 -14.45 -10.77
C TYR A 75 3.00 -13.33 -11.67
N ARG A 76 3.33 -12.07 -11.39
CA ARG A 76 2.87 -10.93 -12.21
C ARG A 76 3.27 -11.09 -13.68
N PRO A 77 2.30 -11.07 -14.62
CA PRO A 77 2.58 -10.98 -16.04
C PRO A 77 3.42 -9.73 -16.38
N THR A 78 4.19 -9.80 -17.44
CA THR A 78 5.06 -8.68 -17.86
C THR A 78 4.28 -7.37 -18.06
N GLN A 79 3.02 -7.44 -18.48
CA GLN A 79 2.13 -6.31 -18.69
C GLN A 79 1.77 -5.58 -17.37
N VAL A 80 1.80 -6.32 -16.25
CA VAL A 80 1.52 -5.77 -14.91
C VAL A 80 2.74 -5.13 -14.25
N LEU A 81 3.94 -5.49 -14.75
CA LEU A 81 5.18 -4.89 -14.26
C LEU A 81 5.29 -3.42 -14.67
N PRO A 82 6.01 -2.58 -13.91
CA PRO A 82 6.25 -1.21 -14.32
C PRO A 82 7.10 -1.18 -15.62
N LEU A 83 6.69 -0.32 -16.55
CA LEU A 83 7.46 -0.02 -17.77
C LEU A 83 8.76 0.72 -17.42
N ILE A 84 8.69 1.64 -16.48
CA ILE A 84 9.84 2.41 -15.98
C ILE A 84 9.76 2.45 -14.46
N ARG A 85 10.87 2.18 -13.79
CA ARG A 85 11.04 2.44 -12.36
C ARG A 85 12.39 3.11 -12.14
N THR A 86 12.39 4.26 -11.47
CA THR A 86 13.60 4.94 -11.03
C THR A 86 13.49 5.26 -9.54
N GLU A 87 14.61 5.31 -8.85
CA GLU A 87 14.64 5.65 -7.43
C GLU A 87 14.20 7.10 -7.18
N ALA A 88 13.83 7.37 -5.93
CA ALA A 88 13.55 8.72 -5.47
C ALA A 88 14.77 9.63 -5.70
N HIS A 89 14.52 10.89 -5.99
CA HIS A 89 15.56 11.87 -6.24
C HIS A 89 15.27 13.18 -5.48
N GLN A 90 16.23 14.13 -5.49
CA GLN A 90 16.12 15.38 -4.71
C GLN A 90 14.81 16.19 -4.90
N ARG A 91 14.13 16.05 -6.05
CA ARG A 91 12.90 16.79 -6.34
C ARG A 91 11.61 16.01 -6.01
N SER A 92 11.72 14.70 -5.77
CA SER A 92 10.58 13.84 -5.42
C SER A 92 11.01 12.81 -4.37
N PRO A 93 10.33 12.77 -3.21
CA PRO A 93 10.63 11.78 -2.18
C PRO A 93 10.15 10.37 -2.56
N PHE A 94 9.43 10.24 -3.68
CA PHE A 94 8.89 8.99 -4.16
C PHE A 94 9.58 8.55 -5.46
N PRO A 95 9.69 7.23 -5.71
CA PRO A 95 10.19 6.72 -6.97
C PRO A 95 9.27 7.12 -8.13
N ILE A 96 9.81 7.17 -9.33
CA ILE A 96 9.01 7.28 -10.55
C ILE A 96 8.68 5.86 -11.00
N VAL A 97 7.39 5.51 -11.04
CA VAL A 97 6.91 4.17 -11.40
C VAL A 97 5.81 4.31 -12.43
N VAL A 98 6.12 4.04 -13.70
CA VAL A 98 5.20 4.17 -14.83
C VAL A 98 4.63 2.81 -15.20
N HIS A 99 3.32 2.69 -15.29
CA HIS A 99 2.62 1.52 -15.81
C HIS A 99 1.94 1.83 -17.14
N THR A 100 1.67 0.79 -17.91
CA THR A 100 1.08 0.91 -19.26
C THR A 100 -0.42 1.15 -19.25
N ASP A 101 -1.11 0.68 -18.20
CA ASP A 101 -2.57 0.70 -18.11
C ASP A 101 -3.06 0.93 -16.67
N SER A 102 -4.34 1.31 -16.57
CA SER A 102 -4.98 1.63 -15.27
C SER A 102 -5.18 0.41 -14.37
N SER A 103 -5.35 -0.78 -14.93
CA SER A 103 -5.51 -2.02 -14.16
C SER A 103 -4.21 -2.37 -13.46
N SER A 104 -3.07 -2.26 -14.17
CA SER A 104 -1.74 -2.46 -13.59
C SER A 104 -1.44 -1.45 -12.49
N VAL A 105 -1.80 -0.18 -12.68
CA VAL A 105 -1.72 0.85 -11.63
C VAL A 105 -2.53 0.44 -10.41
N CYS A 106 -3.78 0.02 -10.61
CA CYS A 106 -4.70 -0.38 -9.55
C CYS A 106 -4.17 -1.60 -8.79
N GLY A 107 -3.85 -2.70 -9.48
CA GLY A 107 -3.36 -3.93 -8.87
C GLY A 107 -2.10 -3.72 -8.04
N ASN A 108 -1.11 -2.98 -8.57
CA ASN A 108 0.13 -2.71 -7.83
C ASN A 108 -0.12 -1.80 -6.62
N THR A 109 -1.01 -0.81 -6.68
CA THR A 109 -1.32 0.02 -5.50
C THR A 109 -2.05 -0.77 -4.42
N PHE A 110 -2.97 -1.69 -4.76
CA PHE A 110 -3.59 -2.58 -3.79
C PHE A 110 -2.61 -3.57 -3.16
N TYR A 111 -1.67 -4.12 -3.96
CA TYR A 111 -0.58 -4.95 -3.45
C TYR A 111 0.22 -4.22 -2.36
N HIS A 112 0.71 -3.02 -2.65
CA HIS A 112 1.51 -2.26 -1.67
C HIS A 112 0.69 -1.87 -0.44
N ALA A 113 -0.57 -1.48 -0.59
CA ALA A 113 -1.43 -1.17 0.55
C ALA A 113 -1.71 -2.40 1.43
N GLY A 114 -1.96 -3.56 0.82
CA GLY A 114 -2.12 -4.83 1.53
C GLY A 114 -0.88 -5.22 2.32
N ALA A 115 0.30 -5.07 1.70
CA ALA A 115 1.57 -5.34 2.37
C ALA A 115 1.78 -4.41 3.58
N ILE A 116 1.50 -3.11 3.46
CA ILE A 116 1.57 -2.17 4.60
C ILE A 116 0.70 -2.66 5.76
N LEU A 117 -0.56 -3.03 5.48
CA LEU A 117 -1.49 -3.46 6.51
C LEU A 117 -1.05 -4.76 7.21
N LEU A 118 -0.59 -5.75 6.45
CA LEU A 118 -0.11 -7.02 7.02
C LEU A 118 1.15 -6.83 7.85
N LEU A 119 2.13 -6.06 7.36
CA LEU A 119 3.36 -5.76 8.10
C LEU A 119 3.09 -5.01 9.41
N GLN A 120 2.05 -4.17 9.46
CA GLN A 120 1.65 -3.48 10.69
C GLN A 120 1.06 -4.43 11.75
N THR A 121 0.60 -5.64 11.39
CA THR A 121 0.11 -6.63 12.35
C THR A 121 1.21 -7.26 13.19
N LYS A 122 2.49 -7.16 12.77
CA LYS A 122 3.68 -7.78 13.41
C LYS A 122 3.66 -9.32 13.46
N HIS A 123 2.78 -9.96 12.71
CA HIS A 123 2.66 -11.41 12.66
C HIS A 123 3.24 -12.01 11.38
N VAL A 124 3.74 -11.16 10.46
CA VAL A 124 4.45 -11.62 9.27
C VAL A 124 5.83 -12.15 9.70
N CYS A 125 6.06 -13.45 9.48
CA CYS A 125 7.37 -14.04 9.70
C CYS A 125 8.34 -13.57 8.62
N CYS A 126 9.44 -12.97 9.03
CA CYS A 126 10.53 -12.60 8.15
C CYS A 126 11.53 -13.75 8.14
N ASP A 127 11.42 -14.65 7.17
CA ASP A 127 12.52 -15.56 6.85
C ASP A 127 13.57 -14.73 6.10
N GLU A 128 14.65 -14.38 6.80
CA GLU A 128 15.69 -13.46 6.30
C GLU A 128 16.42 -13.97 5.04
N ALA A 129 16.15 -15.19 4.60
CA ALA A 129 16.96 -15.88 3.59
C ALA A 129 16.47 -15.71 2.14
N GLU A 130 15.22 -15.35 1.85
CA GLU A 130 14.66 -15.50 0.50
C GLU A 130 14.07 -14.25 -0.15
N THR A 131 13.84 -13.17 0.57
CA THR A 131 13.22 -11.98 -0.02
C THR A 131 14.11 -10.77 0.17
N GLY A 132 14.33 -10.00 -0.91
CA GLY A 132 15.08 -8.76 -0.84
C GLY A 132 14.58 -7.88 0.32
N ALA A 133 15.49 -7.25 1.04
CA ALA A 133 15.25 -6.48 2.28
C ALA A 133 14.05 -5.50 2.21
N ASP A 134 13.64 -5.09 1.01
CA ASP A 134 12.59 -4.10 0.78
C ASP A 134 11.17 -4.64 0.98
N VAL A 135 10.93 -5.94 0.72
CA VAL A 135 9.55 -6.52 0.74
C VAL A 135 8.95 -6.51 2.14
N HIS A 136 9.77 -6.58 3.19
CA HIS A 136 9.34 -6.49 4.58
C HIS A 136 9.42 -5.06 5.15
N ASN A 137 9.68 -4.08 4.31
CA ASN A 137 9.81 -2.69 4.72
C ASN A 137 8.53 -1.90 4.43
N THR A 138 7.77 -1.58 5.47
CA THR A 138 6.54 -0.78 5.38
C THR A 138 6.74 0.56 4.68
N ILE A 139 7.86 1.25 4.95
CA ILE A 139 8.18 2.55 4.35
C ILE A 139 8.48 2.41 2.86
N TRP A 140 9.18 1.34 2.47
CA TRP A 140 9.40 1.06 1.06
C TRP A 140 8.06 0.89 0.31
N HIS A 141 7.14 0.08 0.85
CA HIS A 141 5.81 -0.08 0.25
C HIS A 141 5.04 1.24 0.17
N ALA A 142 5.12 2.07 1.20
CA ALA A 142 4.45 3.37 1.20
C ALA A 142 5.03 4.31 0.12
N ARG A 143 6.34 4.32 -0.07
CA ARG A 143 7.00 5.10 -1.13
C ARG A 143 6.64 4.61 -2.53
N GLU A 144 6.64 3.29 -2.77
CA GLU A 144 6.23 2.70 -4.05
C GLU A 144 4.77 3.07 -4.39
N LEU A 145 3.85 2.88 -3.45
CA LEU A 145 2.45 3.24 -3.62
C LEU A 145 2.27 4.72 -4.00
N CYS A 146 2.92 5.61 -3.26
CA CYS A 146 2.88 7.04 -3.55
C CYS A 146 3.53 7.38 -4.89
N GLY A 147 4.62 6.70 -5.24
CA GLY A 147 5.30 6.84 -6.52
C GLY A 147 4.38 6.44 -7.69
N ILE A 148 3.71 5.29 -7.59
CA ILE A 148 2.74 4.84 -8.58
C ILE A 148 1.62 5.88 -8.74
N SER A 149 1.02 6.34 -7.63
CA SER A 149 -0.08 7.29 -7.66
C SER A 149 0.29 8.65 -8.24
N THR A 150 1.47 9.16 -7.92
CA THR A 150 1.93 10.49 -8.39
C THR A 150 2.38 10.47 -9.84
N THR A 151 2.88 9.34 -10.33
CA THR A 151 3.43 9.20 -11.69
C THR A 151 2.35 8.90 -12.73
N ASN A 152 1.33 8.09 -12.38
CA ASN A 152 0.29 7.67 -13.31
C ASN A 152 -0.97 8.53 -13.14
N ALA A 153 -1.01 9.66 -13.83
CA ALA A 153 -2.11 10.62 -13.75
C ALA A 153 -3.36 10.09 -14.46
N SER A 154 -4.27 9.48 -13.69
CA SER A 154 -5.58 9.04 -14.17
C SER A 154 -6.64 9.32 -13.10
N HIS A 155 -7.69 10.05 -13.48
CA HIS A 155 -8.76 10.44 -12.55
C HIS A 155 -9.45 9.23 -11.93
N SER A 156 -9.73 8.20 -12.75
CA SER A 156 -10.35 6.95 -12.25
C SER A 156 -9.45 6.20 -11.26
N SER A 157 -8.15 6.11 -11.55
CA SER A 157 -7.19 5.49 -10.65
C SER A 157 -7.06 6.28 -9.35
N TRP A 158 -6.96 7.60 -9.42
CA TRP A 158 -6.80 8.44 -8.23
C TRP A 158 -7.96 8.34 -7.24
N VAL A 159 -9.20 8.30 -7.71
CA VAL A 159 -10.37 8.15 -6.84
C VAL A 159 -10.28 6.84 -6.03
N ASN A 160 -9.86 5.75 -6.66
CA ASN A 160 -9.67 4.46 -6.00
C ASN A 160 -8.47 4.47 -5.02
N GLN A 161 -7.48 5.32 -5.26
CA GLN A 161 -6.25 5.38 -4.48
C GLN A 161 -6.32 6.28 -3.25
N VAL A 162 -7.33 7.15 -3.10
CA VAL A 162 -7.42 8.09 -1.96
C VAL A 162 -7.26 7.38 -0.62
N GLN A 163 -7.93 6.24 -0.43
CA GLN A 163 -7.82 5.46 0.80
C GLN A 163 -6.46 4.76 0.92
N LEU A 164 -5.90 4.30 -0.18
CA LEU A 164 -4.59 3.65 -0.20
C LEU A 164 -3.47 4.65 0.13
N LEU A 165 -3.58 5.89 -0.37
CA LEU A 165 -2.69 7.00 0.01
C LEU A 165 -2.78 7.35 1.50
N TYR A 166 -3.97 7.24 2.09
CA TYR A 166 -4.14 7.40 3.53
C TYR A 166 -3.40 6.30 4.31
N ILE A 167 -3.49 5.03 3.87
CA ILE A 167 -2.74 3.91 4.46
C ILE A 167 -1.22 4.16 4.35
N ALA A 168 -0.74 4.58 3.18
CA ALA A 168 0.67 4.94 3.02
C ALA A 168 1.09 6.11 3.93
N GLY A 169 0.23 7.12 4.07
CA GLY A 169 0.45 8.24 4.97
C GLY A 169 0.55 7.82 6.43
N GLN A 170 -0.25 6.86 6.88
CA GLN A 170 -0.17 6.32 8.23
C GLN A 170 1.20 5.67 8.51
N ALA A 171 1.79 4.99 7.52
CA ALA A 171 3.11 4.39 7.65
C ALA A 171 4.20 5.44 7.96
N PHE A 172 4.11 6.64 7.39
CA PHE A 172 5.04 7.75 7.68
C PHE A 172 4.80 8.41 9.03
N GLY A 173 3.71 8.12 9.72
CA GLY A 173 3.41 8.62 11.07
C GLY A 173 3.97 7.74 12.19
N CYS A 174 4.30 6.49 11.91
CA CYS A 174 4.72 5.52 12.94
C CYS A 174 6.18 5.65 13.39
N GLY A 175 6.82 6.80 13.18
CA GLY A 175 8.26 7.01 13.43
C GLY A 175 8.70 7.06 14.90
N SER A 176 7.79 7.14 15.87
CA SER A 176 8.17 7.37 17.27
C SER A 176 8.29 6.13 18.16
N GLY A 177 8.12 4.91 17.64
CA GLY A 177 8.06 3.76 18.53
C GLY A 177 8.58 2.42 18.07
N MET A 178 8.99 2.23 16.80
CA MET A 178 9.16 0.89 16.26
C MET A 178 10.30 0.64 15.29
N GLN A 179 11.37 1.39 15.35
CA GLN A 179 12.64 0.97 14.73
C GLN A 179 13.57 0.41 15.81
N GLN A 180 13.34 -0.86 16.19
CA GLN A 180 14.38 -1.66 16.80
C GLN A 180 14.96 -2.57 15.72
N ASN A 181 16.28 -2.48 15.57
CA ASN A 181 17.21 -3.31 14.81
C ASN A 181 17.54 -2.88 13.37
N VAL A 182 18.18 -1.74 13.25
CA VAL A 182 19.34 -1.61 12.35
C VAL A 182 20.39 -0.84 13.15
N SER A 183 21.55 -1.46 13.34
CA SER A 183 22.74 -0.92 14.02
C SER A 183 23.08 0.47 13.50
N ARG A 184 22.69 1.50 14.23
CA ARG A 184 23.20 2.86 14.04
C ARG A 184 24.11 3.18 15.22
N LEU A 185 25.35 3.52 14.90
CA LEU A 185 26.31 4.14 15.80
C LEU A 185 25.66 5.39 16.45
N PRO A 186 25.89 5.63 17.74
CA PRO A 186 25.35 6.79 18.42
C PRO A 186 26.20 8.02 18.09
N ASP A 187 25.71 8.88 17.21
CA ASP A 187 26.14 10.27 17.22
C ASP A 187 25.03 11.20 16.74
N GLU A 188 24.88 12.26 17.51
CA GLU A 188 24.12 13.49 17.32
C GLU A 188 22.60 13.50 17.62
N SER A 189 22.37 14.23 18.69
CA SER A 189 21.18 14.85 19.24
C SER A 189 20.36 15.67 18.24
N ASP A 190 19.07 15.78 18.51
CA ASP A 190 18.07 16.67 17.88
C ASP A 190 17.59 16.28 16.48
N GLY A 191 16.62 15.34 16.39
CA GLY A 191 16.01 15.07 15.10
C GLY A 191 14.89 14.03 15.05
N ALA A 192 14.31 13.63 16.16
CA ALA A 192 13.27 12.58 16.17
C ALA A 192 11.97 12.97 15.46
N ASP A 193 11.72 14.26 15.21
CA ASP A 193 10.44 14.77 14.66
C ASP A 193 10.45 15.13 13.17
N VAL A 194 11.61 15.03 12.49
CA VAL A 194 11.73 15.43 11.07
C VAL A 194 11.63 14.23 10.11
N CYS A 195 11.41 13.04 10.64
CA CYS A 195 11.35 11.84 9.84
C CYS A 195 10.20 11.92 8.83
N TYR A 196 10.51 11.78 7.54
CA TYR A 196 9.56 11.74 6.41
C TYR A 196 8.81 13.07 6.12
N ALA A 197 9.34 14.24 6.50
CA ALA A 197 8.69 15.52 6.25
C ALA A 197 8.42 15.77 4.75
N ALA A 198 9.33 15.37 3.87
CA ALA A 198 9.17 15.50 2.42
C ALA A 198 8.05 14.61 1.89
N GLU A 199 7.97 13.36 2.35
CA GLU A 199 6.91 12.40 1.98
C GLU A 199 5.54 12.87 2.49
N LYS A 200 5.45 13.29 3.75
CA LYS A 200 4.22 13.83 4.35
C LYS A 200 3.70 15.02 3.53
N LEU A 201 4.56 15.98 3.24
CA LEU A 201 4.18 17.16 2.43
C LEU A 201 3.77 16.77 1.01
N ALA A 202 4.47 15.83 0.37
CA ALA A 202 4.16 15.37 -0.98
C ALA A 202 2.79 14.67 -1.04
N ILE A 203 2.44 13.84 -0.05
CA ILE A 203 1.10 13.21 0.04
C ILE A 203 0.00 14.28 0.17
N LEU A 204 0.17 15.26 1.06
CA LEU A 204 -0.83 16.32 1.23
C LEU A 204 -1.04 17.12 -0.06
N LYS A 205 0.05 17.47 -0.76
CA LYS A 205 -0.01 18.13 -2.06
C LYS A 205 -0.72 17.26 -3.12
N HIS A 206 -0.45 15.96 -3.11
CA HIS A 206 -1.07 15.04 -4.07
C HIS A 206 -2.57 14.85 -3.79
N LEU A 207 -2.98 14.70 -2.53
CA LEU A 207 -4.40 14.67 -2.15
C LEU A 207 -5.12 15.94 -2.59
N ALA A 208 -4.53 17.13 -2.35
CA ALA A 208 -5.10 18.40 -2.79
C ALA A 208 -5.18 18.49 -4.33
N LYS A 209 -4.21 17.92 -5.06
CA LYS A 209 -4.24 17.81 -6.52
C LYS A 209 -5.40 16.93 -6.98
N ILE A 210 -5.58 15.75 -6.38
CA ILE A 210 -6.69 14.84 -6.69
C ILE A 210 -8.03 15.55 -6.51
N GLU A 211 -8.24 16.23 -5.36
CA GLU A 211 -9.48 16.96 -5.10
C GLU A 211 -9.75 18.03 -6.16
N ARG A 212 -8.74 18.82 -6.50
CA ARG A 212 -8.86 19.89 -7.49
C ARG A 212 -9.19 19.36 -8.91
N GLU A 213 -8.58 18.24 -9.31
CA GLU A 213 -8.70 17.73 -10.68
C GLU A 213 -9.89 16.80 -10.89
N THR A 214 -10.31 16.08 -9.83
CA THR A 214 -11.41 15.12 -9.92
C THR A 214 -12.71 15.61 -9.29
N GLY A 215 -12.66 16.63 -8.42
CA GLY A 215 -13.77 17.04 -7.58
C GLY A 215 -14.07 16.07 -6.41
N TRP A 216 -13.31 14.98 -6.30
CA TRP A 216 -13.50 14.00 -5.22
C TRP A 216 -12.89 14.50 -3.93
N LYS A 217 -13.72 14.64 -2.87
CA LYS A 217 -13.30 15.23 -1.61
C LYS A 217 -12.22 14.38 -0.90
N THR A 218 -11.02 14.92 -0.80
CA THR A 218 -9.87 14.30 -0.12
C THR A 218 -9.45 15.06 1.14
N SER A 219 -10.00 16.25 1.35
CA SER A 219 -9.66 17.14 2.46
C SER A 219 -9.84 16.50 3.84
N ASN A 220 -10.84 15.60 4.01
CA ASN A 220 -11.01 14.84 5.25
C ASN A 220 -9.80 13.92 5.52
N ARG A 221 -9.28 13.24 4.50
CA ARG A 221 -8.10 12.36 4.64
C ARG A 221 -6.84 13.15 4.90
N ALA A 222 -6.71 14.30 4.25
CA ALA A 222 -5.61 15.22 4.52
C ALA A 222 -5.63 15.75 5.96
N ALA A 223 -6.82 16.08 6.51
CA ALA A 223 -6.98 16.48 7.90
C ALA A 223 -6.66 15.34 8.88
N ASP A 224 -7.15 14.11 8.61
CA ASP A 224 -6.83 12.94 9.43
C ASP A 224 -5.32 12.68 9.49
N LEU A 225 -4.62 12.81 8.36
CA LEU A 225 -3.15 12.64 8.29
C LEU A 225 -2.42 13.77 9.05
N ARG A 226 -2.84 15.05 8.90
CA ARG A 226 -2.23 16.14 9.66
C ARG A 226 -2.35 15.91 11.16
N ARG A 227 -3.53 15.50 11.62
CA ARG A 227 -3.76 15.18 13.04
C ARG A 227 -2.88 14.02 13.50
N LEU A 228 -2.76 12.94 12.68
CA LEU A 228 -1.89 11.80 12.98
C LEU A 228 -0.41 12.20 13.08
N TRP A 229 0.02 13.17 12.28
CA TRP A 229 1.40 13.64 12.21
C TRP A 229 1.69 14.83 13.12
N GLU A 230 0.70 15.27 13.92
CA GLU A 230 0.83 16.43 14.84
C GLU A 230 1.29 17.71 14.14
N LEU A 231 0.78 17.94 12.92
CA LEU A 231 1.09 19.12 12.09
C LEU A 231 0.07 20.26 12.24
N GLU A 232 -0.73 20.27 13.31
CA GLU A 232 -1.69 21.35 13.64
C GLU A 232 -1.09 22.30 14.65
#